data_edc6aabb6c43450bd7e33bf4ad84cca8
#
_entry.id   edc6aabb6c43450bd7e33bf4ad84cca8
#
_cell.length_a   1.000
_cell.length_b   1.000
_cell.length_c   1.000
_cell.angle_alpha   90.00
_cell.angle_beta   90.00
_cell.angle_gamma   90.00
#
_symmetry.space_group_name_H-M   'P 1'
#
loop_
_entity.id
_entity.type
_entity.pdbx_description
1 polymer ?
#
loop_
_entity_poly.entity_id
_entity_poly.type
_entity_poly.pdbx_seq_one_letter_code
_entity_poly.pdbx_strand_id
1 'polypeptide(L)'
;MIPGTSRGIRIPDLMDEGLPIVGRVAAGNPILAEENIEDRIDLPAGFFQPHADYLLRVRGDSMIDAGILDGDLLAVHKTEQATNGQIVVARIEEEVTVKRFQRTRKRNQVLLLPENSAYDPIEVDLAEQSFAIEGLSVGVIRQQI
;
A
#
# COMPACT_ATOMS: atom_id res chain seq x y z
N MET A 1 -19.40 -15.73 21.53
CA MET A 1 -18.61 -15.94 21.82
C MET A 1 -18.67 -16.28 22.31
N ILE A 2 -18.73 -15.62 21.99
CA ILE A 2 -18.24 -15.64 22.21
C ILE A 2 -18.47 -15.75 22.43
N PRO A 3 -18.71 -15.57 22.34
CA PRO A 3 -18.34 -15.51 22.50
C PRO A 3 -18.47 -15.72 22.57
N GLY A 4 -18.65 -15.27 22.36
CA GLY A 4 -17.83 -15.40 22.32
C GLY A 4 -18.05 -15.41 22.25
N THR A 5 -18.46 -15.59 22.19
CA THR A 5 -17.98 -15.66 22.28
C THR A 5 -17.94 -15.65 22.24
N SER A 6 -17.74 -15.24 21.44
CA SER A 6 -17.20 -15.34 21.64
C SER A 6 -17.27 -15.29 21.62
N ARG A 7 -17.25 -14.90 21.12
CA ARG A 7 -16.87 -14.98 21.33
C ARG A 7 -16.57 -14.72 21.55
N GLY A 8 -16.80 -14.18 21.40
CA GLY A 8 -16.10 -14.06 21.75
C GLY A 8 -16.14 -13.70 21.82
N ILE A 9 -16.08 -13.38 22.00
CA ILE A 9 -15.71 -12.78 22.22
C ILE A 9 -15.64 -12.26 22.17
N ARG A 10 -15.21 -12.06 21.92
CA ARG A 10 -14.62 -11.37 21.88
C ARG A 10 -14.47 -10.45 22.17
N ILE A 11 -14.04 -10.28 22.31
CA ILE A 11 -13.77 -9.04 22.59
C ILE A 11 -13.95 -8.22 21.59
N PRO A 12 -14.23 -7.90 21.54
CA PRO A 12 -14.24 -7.21 20.62
C PRO A 12 -13.62 -6.42 20.18
N ASP A 13 -13.53 -6.47 20.14
CA ASP A 13 -13.19 -5.74 20.18
C ASP A 13 -12.62 -4.87 19.62
N LEU A 14 -12.36 -4.51 19.97
CA LEU A 14 -11.36 -3.70 19.66
C LEU A 14 -10.49 -4.16 18.58
N MET A 15 -10.31 -5.40 18.48
CA MET A 15 -9.57 -6.04 17.45
C MET A 15 -10.27 -6.00 16.12
N ASP A 16 -11.54 -5.65 16.12
CA ASP A 16 -12.36 -5.73 14.93
C ASP A 16 -12.66 -4.38 14.35
N GLU A 17 -11.69 -3.52 14.37
CA GLU A 17 -11.88 -2.21 13.77
C GLU A 17 -11.81 -2.25 12.26
N GLY A 18 -11.46 -3.40 11.69
CA GLY A 18 -11.35 -3.53 10.25
C GLY A 18 -10.03 -3.04 9.71
N LEU A 19 -9.91 -3.05 8.38
CA LEU A 19 -8.70 -2.57 7.74
C LEU A 19 -8.69 -1.05 7.71
N PRO A 20 -7.58 -0.43 8.13
CA PRO A 20 -7.48 1.02 8.07
C PRO A 20 -7.34 1.50 6.63
N ILE A 21 -8.01 2.59 6.31
CA ILE A 21 -7.86 3.25 5.03
C ILE A 21 -6.91 4.43 5.24
N VAL A 22 -5.76 4.35 4.59
CA VAL A 22 -4.77 5.41 4.64
C VAL A 22 -5.07 6.36 3.51
N GLY A 23 -5.35 7.61 3.85
CA GLY A 23 -5.66 8.61 2.85
C GLY A 23 -4.41 9.32 2.39
N ARG A 24 -4.08 10.42 3.05
CA ARG A 24 -2.87 11.18 2.72
C ARG A 24 -1.83 10.87 3.77
N VAL A 25 -0.63 10.51 3.33
CA VAL A 25 0.48 10.25 4.24
C VAL A 25 1.22 11.55 4.47
N ALA A 26 1.25 12.00 5.73
CA ALA A 26 2.01 13.20 6.07
C ALA A 26 3.49 12.92 5.95
N ALA A 27 4.24 13.90 5.46
CA ALA A 27 5.67 13.76 5.24
C ALA A 27 6.36 13.32 6.52
N GLY A 28 7.19 12.27 6.42
CA GLY A 28 7.96 11.79 7.54
C GLY A 28 7.22 10.91 8.54
N ASN A 29 5.90 10.77 8.40
CA ASN A 29 5.12 9.94 9.32
C ASN A 29 5.10 8.48 8.87
N PRO A 30 5.05 7.52 9.80
CA PRO A 30 4.77 6.13 9.42
C PRO A 30 3.42 6.07 8.70
N ILE A 31 3.31 5.15 7.76
CA ILE A 31 2.09 5.04 6.96
C ILE A 31 0.85 4.83 7.82
N LEU A 32 0.96 4.01 8.89
CA LEU A 32 -0.19 3.70 9.73
C LEU A 32 -0.35 4.64 10.92
N ALA A 33 0.28 5.82 10.87
CA ALA A 33 0.04 6.84 11.90
C ALA A 33 -1.43 7.22 11.89
N GLU A 34 -1.99 7.46 13.08
CA GLU A 34 -3.41 7.75 13.24
C GLU A 34 -3.87 8.90 12.37
N GLU A 35 -3.05 9.95 12.25
CA GLU A 35 -3.45 11.12 11.47
C GLU A 35 -3.55 10.82 9.97
N ASN A 36 -2.99 9.70 9.51
CA ASN A 36 -3.10 9.31 8.09
C ASN A 36 -4.32 8.45 7.83
N ILE A 37 -4.93 7.90 8.87
CA ILE A 37 -6.06 6.97 8.72
C ILE A 37 -7.35 7.78 8.65
N GLU A 38 -8.03 7.68 7.51
CA GLU A 38 -9.25 8.46 7.32
C GLU A 38 -10.51 7.68 7.68
N ASP A 39 -10.43 6.35 7.70
CA ASP A 39 -11.59 5.52 8.00
C ASP A 39 -11.10 4.08 8.18
N ARG A 40 -12.02 3.20 8.53
CA ARG A 40 -11.75 1.77 8.59
C ARG A 40 -12.88 1.04 7.90
N ILE A 41 -12.57 -0.08 7.27
CA ILE A 41 -13.56 -0.85 6.55
C ILE A 41 -13.56 -2.27 7.10
N ASP A 42 -14.74 -2.80 7.32
CA ASP A 42 -14.91 -4.14 7.88
C ASP A 42 -14.80 -5.17 6.77
N LEU A 43 -13.56 -5.54 6.48
CA LEU A 43 -13.25 -6.50 5.44
C LEU A 43 -12.20 -7.45 5.98
N PRO A 44 -12.41 -8.77 5.89
CA PRO A 44 -11.41 -9.70 6.41
C PRO A 44 -10.08 -9.54 5.72
N ALA A 45 -9.01 -9.41 6.50
CA ALA A 45 -7.68 -9.27 5.94
C ALA A 45 -7.31 -10.47 5.08
N GLY A 46 -7.79 -11.65 5.45
CA GLY A 46 -7.53 -12.89 4.72
C GLY A 46 -8.27 -13.01 3.41
N PHE A 47 -9.13 -12.05 3.08
CA PHE A 47 -9.77 -12.00 1.77
C PHE A 47 -8.73 -11.91 0.65
N PHE A 48 -7.57 -11.34 0.95
CA PHE A 48 -6.47 -11.19 0.00
C PHE A 48 -5.36 -12.19 0.31
N GLN A 49 -4.58 -12.54 -0.72
CA GLN A 49 -3.45 -13.48 -0.57
C GLN A 49 -2.21 -12.85 -1.17
N PRO A 50 -1.21 -12.57 -0.37
CA PRO A 50 -1.19 -12.61 1.09
C PRO A 50 -2.15 -11.61 1.69
N HIS A 51 -2.38 -11.70 2.99
CA HIS A 51 -3.38 -10.86 3.64
C HIS A 51 -3.04 -9.39 3.52
N ALA A 52 -4.08 -8.56 3.55
CA ALA A 52 -3.90 -7.11 3.53
C ALA A 52 -3.78 -6.59 4.96
N ASP A 53 -2.89 -5.63 5.13
CA ASP A 53 -2.70 -4.97 6.43
C ASP A 53 -3.30 -3.59 6.45
N TYR A 54 -3.45 -2.97 5.29
CA TYR A 54 -4.11 -1.67 5.18
C TYR A 54 -4.57 -1.45 3.73
N LEU A 55 -5.39 -0.43 3.57
CA LEU A 55 -5.85 0.02 2.26
C LEU A 55 -5.29 1.42 2.04
N LEU A 56 -4.72 1.67 0.87
CA LEU A 56 -4.14 2.97 0.55
C LEU A 56 -4.95 3.62 -0.56
N ARG A 57 -5.39 4.85 -0.34
CA ARG A 57 -6.14 5.57 -1.37
C ARG A 57 -5.17 6.04 -2.44
N VAL A 58 -5.47 5.64 -3.68
CA VAL A 58 -4.62 5.95 -4.82
C VAL A 58 -4.93 7.36 -5.32
N ARG A 59 -3.89 8.10 -5.62
CA ARG A 59 -4.02 9.45 -6.17
C ARG A 59 -3.28 9.51 -7.49
N GLY A 60 -3.92 10.12 -8.48
CA GLY A 60 -3.32 10.27 -9.81
C GLY A 60 -3.52 9.05 -10.67
N ASP A 61 -2.93 9.08 -11.86
CA ASP A 61 -3.18 8.06 -12.87
C ASP A 61 -1.90 7.39 -13.37
N SER A 62 -0.82 7.42 -12.58
CA SER A 62 0.44 6.84 -13.04
C SER A 62 0.40 5.33 -13.16
N MET A 63 -0.63 4.66 -12.65
CA MET A 63 -0.76 3.20 -12.69
C MET A 63 -2.01 2.75 -13.44
N ILE A 64 -2.57 3.62 -14.29
CA ILE A 64 -3.84 3.36 -14.96
C ILE A 64 -3.80 2.13 -15.85
N ASP A 65 -2.68 1.86 -16.50
CA ASP A 65 -2.56 0.70 -17.38
C ASP A 65 -2.49 -0.61 -16.62
N ALA A 66 -2.27 -0.57 -15.34
CA ALA A 66 -2.33 -1.75 -14.48
C ALA A 66 -3.72 -1.90 -13.85
N GLY A 67 -4.67 -1.05 -14.24
CA GLY A 67 -6.02 -1.12 -13.70
C GLY A 67 -6.19 -0.45 -12.35
N ILE A 68 -5.23 0.37 -11.94
CA ILE A 68 -5.29 1.10 -10.67
C ILE A 68 -5.59 2.55 -10.99
N LEU A 69 -6.78 3.01 -10.57
CA LEU A 69 -7.30 4.31 -10.95
C LEU A 69 -7.28 5.26 -9.77
N ASP A 70 -7.30 6.56 -10.09
CA ASP A 70 -7.41 7.59 -9.05
C ASP A 70 -8.65 7.34 -8.19
N GLY A 71 -8.48 7.38 -6.89
CA GLY A 71 -9.57 7.15 -5.95
C GLY A 71 -9.74 5.69 -5.52
N ASP A 72 -9.08 4.76 -6.18
CA ASP A 72 -9.13 3.36 -5.78
C ASP A 72 -8.52 3.18 -4.40
N LEU A 73 -8.92 2.09 -3.74
CA LEU A 73 -8.28 1.64 -2.51
C LEU A 73 -7.39 0.45 -2.85
N LEU A 74 -6.10 0.63 -2.70
CA LEU A 74 -5.13 -0.43 -2.95
C LEU A 74 -4.99 -1.26 -1.68
N ALA A 75 -5.25 -2.55 -1.77
CA ALA A 75 -5.03 -3.44 -0.64
C ALA A 75 -3.55 -3.77 -0.56
N VAL A 76 -2.95 -3.58 0.59
CA VAL A 76 -1.51 -3.65 0.75
C VAL A 76 -1.14 -4.62 1.85
N HIS A 77 -0.24 -5.54 1.51
CA HIS A 77 0.39 -6.44 2.46
C HIS A 77 1.69 -5.80 2.92
N LYS A 78 1.82 -5.55 4.21
CA LYS A 78 2.98 -4.86 4.76
C LYS A 78 4.20 -5.76 4.68
N THR A 79 5.22 -5.30 3.97
CA THR A 79 6.50 -6.01 3.86
C THR A 79 7.55 -5.01 3.42
N GLU A 80 8.80 -5.31 3.72
CA GLU A 80 9.92 -4.46 3.33
C GLU A 80 10.65 -5.02 2.11
N GLN A 81 10.19 -6.15 1.57
CA GLN A 81 10.87 -6.82 0.48
C GLN A 81 9.97 -6.93 -0.73
N ALA A 82 10.59 -6.83 -1.90
CA ALA A 82 9.88 -6.95 -3.17
C ALA A 82 10.78 -7.60 -4.20
N THR A 83 10.15 -8.22 -5.19
CA THR A 83 10.85 -8.79 -6.33
C THR A 83 10.45 -8.05 -7.60
N ASN A 84 11.25 -8.20 -8.64
CA ASN A 84 11.02 -7.51 -9.90
C ASN A 84 9.63 -7.80 -10.44
N GLY A 85 8.96 -6.75 -10.88
CA GLY A 85 7.64 -6.86 -11.49
C GLY A 85 6.48 -6.69 -10.53
N GLN A 86 6.74 -6.70 -9.24
CA GLN A 86 5.66 -6.50 -8.26
C GLN A 86 5.28 -5.05 -8.14
N ILE A 87 3.99 -4.79 -7.94
CA ILE A 87 3.51 -3.44 -7.67
C ILE A 87 3.61 -3.20 -6.18
N VAL A 88 4.32 -2.14 -5.82
CA VAL A 88 4.66 -1.86 -4.42
C VAL A 88 4.21 -0.47 -4.02
N VAL A 89 4.05 -0.31 -2.72
CA VAL A 89 3.98 1.01 -2.11
C VAL A 89 5.39 1.30 -1.62
N ALA A 90 5.98 2.36 -2.12
CA ALA A 90 7.36 2.71 -1.84
C ALA A 90 7.45 4.11 -1.26
N ARG A 91 8.42 4.31 -0.39
CA ARG A 91 8.70 5.62 0.15
C ARG A 91 10.07 6.06 -0.35
N ILE A 92 10.11 7.22 -1.02
CA ILE A 92 11.35 7.85 -1.45
C ILE A 92 11.45 9.15 -0.68
N GLU A 93 12.51 9.27 0.12
CA GLU A 93 12.63 10.38 1.04
C GLU A 93 11.37 10.36 1.92
N GLU A 94 10.54 11.38 1.86
CA GLU A 94 9.34 11.44 2.69
C GLU A 94 8.05 11.20 1.91
N GLU A 95 8.16 10.85 0.64
CA GLU A 95 6.99 10.71 -0.22
C GLU A 95 6.67 9.27 -0.51
N VAL A 96 5.38 8.95 -0.51
CA VAL A 96 4.88 7.61 -0.78
C VAL A 96 4.29 7.55 -2.18
N THR A 97 4.61 6.50 -2.92
CA THR A 97 4.11 6.31 -4.27
C THR A 97 3.81 4.83 -4.52
N VAL A 98 2.97 4.57 -5.52
CA VAL A 98 2.65 3.21 -5.97
C VAL A 98 3.24 3.05 -7.35
N LYS A 99 4.12 2.07 -7.51
CA LYS A 99 4.81 1.84 -8.78
C LYS A 99 5.18 0.38 -8.88
N ARG A 100 5.62 -0.03 -10.08
CA ARG A 100 6.14 -1.38 -10.29
C ARG A 100 7.63 -1.38 -9.97
N PHE A 101 8.04 -2.32 -9.14
CA PHE A 101 9.41 -2.40 -8.63
C PHE A 101 10.30 -3.13 -9.62
N GLN A 102 11.52 -2.61 -9.82
CA GLN A 102 12.49 -3.23 -10.70
C GLN A 102 13.91 -2.95 -10.19
N ARG A 103 14.66 -4.02 -9.91
CA ARG A 103 16.08 -3.84 -9.65
C ARG A 103 16.83 -3.77 -10.98
N THR A 104 17.95 -3.07 -10.97
CA THR A 104 18.77 -2.96 -12.17
C THR A 104 20.07 -3.72 -11.95
N ARG A 105 20.93 -3.71 -12.95
CA ARG A 105 22.24 -4.33 -12.82
C ARG A 105 23.14 -3.55 -11.87
N LYS A 106 22.85 -2.29 -11.66
CA LYS A 106 23.61 -1.45 -10.73
C LYS A 106 23.21 -1.82 -9.30
N ARG A 107 24.21 -2.02 -8.45
CA ARG A 107 23.97 -2.51 -7.09
C ARG A 107 23.11 -1.56 -6.27
N ASN A 108 23.31 -0.25 -6.45
CA ASN A 108 22.65 0.75 -5.62
C ASN A 108 21.53 1.46 -6.36
N GLN A 109 20.91 0.79 -7.34
CA GLN A 109 19.85 1.44 -8.11
C GLN A 109 18.60 0.57 -8.14
N VAL A 110 17.47 1.23 -7.99
CA VAL A 110 16.13 0.65 -8.13
C VAL A 110 15.36 1.55 -9.08
N LEU A 111 14.55 0.95 -9.94
CA LEU A 111 13.62 1.68 -10.78
C LEU A 111 12.22 1.48 -10.26
N LEU A 112 11.45 2.55 -10.22
CA LEU A 112 10.03 2.51 -9.93
C LEU A 112 9.31 2.88 -11.21
N LEU A 113 8.64 1.89 -11.80
CA LEU A 113 8.07 2.01 -13.13
C LEU A 113 6.60 2.38 -13.05
N PRO A 114 6.18 3.45 -13.71
CA PRO A 114 4.75 3.74 -13.83
C PRO A 114 4.12 2.78 -14.84
N GLU A 115 2.80 2.67 -14.78
CA GLU A 115 2.03 1.93 -15.78
C GLU A 115 1.17 2.93 -16.52
N ASN A 116 1.85 3.89 -17.15
CA ASN A 116 1.23 4.96 -17.93
C ASN A 116 2.35 5.63 -18.71
N SER A 117 2.24 5.61 -20.04
CA SER A 117 3.30 6.13 -20.90
C SER A 117 3.53 7.63 -20.77
N ALA A 118 2.59 8.34 -20.13
CA ALA A 118 2.76 9.78 -19.89
C ALA A 118 3.74 10.10 -18.77
N TYR A 119 4.18 9.09 -18.03
CA TYR A 119 5.09 9.27 -16.89
C TYR A 119 6.41 8.55 -17.16
N ASP A 120 7.48 9.10 -16.66
CA ASP A 120 8.80 8.49 -16.77
C ASP A 120 9.10 7.60 -15.58
N PRO A 121 9.94 6.56 -15.77
CA PRO A 121 10.41 5.78 -14.64
C PRO A 121 11.16 6.66 -13.64
N ILE A 122 11.06 6.30 -12.37
CA ILE A 122 11.78 7.00 -11.32
C ILE A 122 13.02 6.18 -10.99
N GLU A 123 14.20 6.79 -11.15
CA GLU A 123 15.46 6.15 -10.79
C GLU A 123 15.79 6.52 -9.36
N VAL A 124 15.99 5.51 -8.53
CA VAL A 124 16.31 5.72 -7.12
C VAL A 124 17.75 5.29 -6.89
N ASP A 125 18.57 6.22 -6.40
CA ASP A 125 19.95 5.93 -6.03
C ASP A 125 19.98 5.62 -4.54
N LEU A 126 20.12 4.34 -4.22
CA LEU A 126 20.04 3.89 -2.83
C LEU A 126 21.18 4.42 -1.96
N ALA A 127 22.27 4.88 -2.60
CA ALA A 127 23.38 5.47 -1.85
C ALA A 127 23.11 6.92 -1.47
N GLU A 128 22.24 7.60 -2.23
CA GLU A 128 22.01 9.03 -2.03
C GLU A 128 20.64 9.34 -1.47
N GLN A 129 19.67 8.45 -1.67
CA GLN A 129 18.29 8.71 -1.30
C GLN A 129 17.81 7.70 -0.28
N SER A 130 16.97 8.17 0.63
CA SER A 130 16.28 7.30 1.56
C SER A 130 15.17 6.58 0.79
N PHE A 131 15.13 5.26 0.88
CA PHE A 131 14.17 4.44 0.15
C PHE A 131 13.73 3.27 1.01
N ALA A 132 12.43 2.98 0.98
CA ALA A 132 11.89 1.83 1.68
C ALA A 132 10.69 1.29 0.92
N ILE A 133 10.49 -0.02 0.99
CA ILE A 133 9.27 -0.66 0.54
C ILE A 133 8.32 -0.66 1.73
N GLU A 134 7.11 -0.17 1.53
CA GLU A 134 6.10 -0.12 2.58
C GLU A 134 5.10 -1.25 2.46
N GLY A 135 5.06 -1.91 1.30
CA GLY A 135 4.18 -3.04 1.13
C GLY A 135 4.00 -3.44 -0.33
N LEU A 136 3.29 -4.55 -0.52
CA LEU A 136 2.96 -5.08 -1.83
C LEU A 136 1.48 -4.92 -2.09
N SER A 137 1.12 -4.59 -3.34
CA SER A 137 -0.27 -4.59 -3.76
C SER A 137 -0.79 -6.03 -3.80
N VAL A 138 -1.88 -6.29 -3.14
CA VAL A 138 -2.52 -7.60 -3.18
C VAL A 138 -3.94 -7.54 -3.71
N GLY A 139 -4.43 -6.35 -4.06
CA GLY A 139 -5.74 -6.20 -4.66
C GLY A 139 -6.14 -4.75 -4.72
N VAL A 140 -7.28 -4.51 -5.36
CA VAL A 140 -7.83 -3.16 -5.53
C VAL A 140 -9.31 -3.23 -5.22
N ILE A 141 -9.80 -2.25 -4.47
CA ILE A 141 -11.21 -2.10 -4.18
C ILE A 141 -11.68 -0.81 -4.80
N ARG A 142 -12.74 -0.90 -5.59
CA ARG A 142 -13.32 0.26 -6.25
C ARG A 142 -14.81 0.26 -6.01
N GLN A 143 -15.29 1.38 -5.57
CA GLN A 143 -16.70 1.56 -5.31
C GLN A 143 -17.27 2.43 -6.42
N GLN A 144 -18.33 1.96 -7.06
CA GLN A 144 -19.01 2.75 -8.08
C GLN A 144 -20.40 3.09 -7.58
N ILE A 145 -20.79 4.32 -7.82
CA ILE A 145 -22.08 4.80 -7.36
C ILE A 145 -22.98 5.04 -8.55
#